data_409cc558d161449663d75b28b13870e9
#
_entry.id   409cc558d161449663d75b28b13870e9
#
_cell.length_a   1.000
_cell.length_b   1.000
_cell.length_c   1.000
_cell.angle_alpha   90.00
_cell.angle_beta   90.00
_cell.angle_gamma   90.00
#
_symmetry.space_group_name_H-M   'P 1'
#
loop_
_entity.id
_entity.type
_entity.pdbx_description
1 polymer ?
#
loop_
_entity_poly.entity_id
_entity_poly.type
_entity_poly.pdbx_seq_one_letter_code
_entity_poly.pdbx_strand_id
1 'polypeptide(L)'
;LEKIFGILYISLPIFFIIQLSNEVNFQTYIFFIIFYSITTDVSSFLVGKTFGGMKLAPRISPGKTLSGSLGGIILPLFFSLIFFSNSEVSLFLISVSSVLFSLVVQIGDLIESSFKRYCFVKESSNLIPGHGGVLDRFDGFLLLTSFVYILKIFNFNFYFII
;
A
#
# COMPACT_ATOMS: atom_id res chain seq x y z
N LEU A 1 -15.18 12.03 -16.79
CA LEU A 1 -13.77 11.80 -16.42
C LEU A 1 -13.67 10.97 -15.13
N GLU A 2 -14.45 11.32 -14.10
CA GLU A 2 -14.48 10.67 -12.79
C GLU A 2 -14.78 9.17 -12.86
N LYS A 3 -15.83 8.81 -13.59
CA LYS A 3 -16.23 7.40 -13.77
C LYS A 3 -15.13 6.58 -14.45
N ILE A 4 -14.45 7.17 -15.43
CA ILE A 4 -13.34 6.53 -16.14
C ILE A 4 -12.17 6.32 -15.18
N PHE A 5 -11.82 7.33 -14.37
CA PHE A 5 -10.76 7.22 -13.38
C PHE A 5 -11.06 6.10 -12.36
N GLY A 6 -12.29 6.08 -11.80
CA GLY A 6 -12.68 5.04 -10.84
C GLY A 6 -12.62 3.62 -11.43
N ILE A 7 -13.09 3.46 -12.68
CA ILE A 7 -13.00 2.18 -13.38
C ILE A 7 -11.54 1.77 -13.58
N LEU A 8 -10.68 2.65 -14.06
CA LEU A 8 -9.27 2.37 -14.28
C LEU A 8 -8.53 2.08 -12.97
N TYR A 9 -8.83 2.83 -11.89
CA TYR A 9 -8.22 2.65 -10.57
C TYR A 9 -8.45 1.24 -10.01
N ILE A 10 -9.59 0.63 -10.30
CA ILE A 10 -9.93 -0.71 -9.84
C ILE A 10 -9.49 -1.77 -10.87
N SER A 11 -9.76 -1.54 -12.16
CA SER A 11 -9.54 -2.57 -13.20
C SER A 11 -8.06 -2.83 -13.50
N LEU A 12 -7.20 -1.78 -13.47
CA LEU A 12 -5.78 -1.95 -13.75
C LEU A 12 -5.06 -2.84 -12.72
N PRO A 13 -5.20 -2.64 -11.39
CA PRO A 13 -4.59 -3.54 -10.42
C PRO A 13 -5.10 -4.99 -10.54
N ILE A 14 -6.39 -5.18 -10.81
CA ILE A 14 -6.96 -6.52 -11.02
C ILE A 14 -6.32 -7.19 -12.24
N PHE A 15 -6.20 -6.46 -13.35
CA PHE A 15 -5.51 -6.94 -14.55
C PHE A 15 -4.05 -7.30 -14.22
N PHE A 16 -3.35 -6.50 -13.44
CA PHE A 16 -1.96 -6.76 -13.05
C PHE A 16 -1.82 -7.99 -12.14
N ILE A 17 -2.77 -8.23 -11.24
CA ILE A 17 -2.81 -9.48 -10.46
C ILE A 17 -2.95 -10.70 -11.38
N ILE A 18 -3.83 -10.63 -12.37
CA ILE A 18 -4.00 -11.71 -13.35
C ILE A 18 -2.70 -11.92 -14.16
N GLN A 19 -2.00 -10.86 -14.52
CA GLN A 19 -0.71 -11.00 -15.21
C GLN A 19 0.37 -11.59 -14.29
N LEU A 20 0.41 -11.17 -13.02
CA LEU A 20 1.32 -11.74 -12.02
C LEU A 20 1.02 -13.22 -11.75
N SER A 21 -0.25 -13.66 -11.83
CA SER A 21 -0.62 -15.06 -11.59
C SER A 21 -0.02 -16.04 -12.60
N ASN A 22 0.43 -15.57 -13.76
CA ASN A 22 1.13 -16.36 -14.76
C ASN A 22 2.64 -16.52 -14.45
N GLU A 23 3.16 -15.83 -13.44
CA GLU A 23 4.57 -15.90 -13.06
C GLU A 23 4.83 -17.06 -12.11
N VAL A 24 6.01 -17.68 -12.26
CA VAL A 24 6.44 -18.80 -11.39
C VAL A 24 6.43 -18.42 -9.91
N ASN A 25 6.83 -17.19 -9.62
CA ASN A 25 6.96 -16.66 -8.25
C ASN A 25 5.72 -15.88 -7.77
N PHE A 26 4.53 -16.17 -8.32
CA PHE A 26 3.29 -15.46 -8.00
C PHE A 26 3.00 -15.39 -6.50
N GLN A 27 3.17 -16.51 -5.78
CA GLN A 27 2.93 -16.57 -4.34
C GLN A 27 3.80 -15.58 -3.57
N THR A 28 5.04 -15.42 -4.00
CA THR A 28 5.99 -14.48 -3.39
C THR A 28 5.57 -13.03 -3.64
N TYR A 29 5.17 -12.68 -4.88
CA TYR A 29 4.66 -11.33 -5.19
C TYR A 29 3.46 -10.97 -4.31
N ILE A 30 2.47 -11.85 -4.23
CA ILE A 30 1.26 -11.62 -3.42
C ILE A 30 1.61 -11.52 -1.93
N PHE A 31 2.49 -12.39 -1.44
CA PHE A 31 2.94 -12.33 -0.04
C PHE A 31 3.55 -10.95 0.29
N PHE A 32 4.44 -10.42 -0.55
CA PHE A 32 5.04 -9.10 -0.34
C PHE A 32 4.03 -7.98 -0.40
N ILE A 33 3.13 -7.99 -1.40
CA ILE A 33 2.09 -6.97 -1.53
C ILE A 33 1.20 -6.94 -0.28
N ILE A 34 0.74 -8.10 0.19
CA ILE A 34 -0.08 -8.22 1.40
C ILE A 34 0.72 -7.80 2.64
N PHE A 35 1.96 -8.27 2.77
CA PHE A 35 2.83 -7.96 3.90
C PHE A 35 3.02 -6.45 4.07
N TYR A 36 3.43 -5.74 2.99
CA TYR A 36 3.65 -4.30 3.07
C TYR A 36 2.36 -3.52 3.24
N SER A 37 1.26 -3.91 2.59
CA SER A 37 -0.03 -3.24 2.79
C SER A 37 -0.49 -3.33 4.25
N ILE A 38 -0.55 -4.52 4.82
CA ILE A 38 -1.01 -4.71 6.19
C ILE A 38 -0.06 -4.07 7.20
N THR A 39 1.25 -4.29 7.08
CA THR A 39 2.21 -3.75 8.06
C THR A 39 2.26 -2.24 8.03
N THR A 40 2.18 -1.61 6.86
CA THR A 40 2.15 -0.14 6.72
C THR A 40 0.89 0.44 7.36
N ASP A 41 -0.30 -0.11 7.06
CA ASP A 41 -1.56 0.40 7.57
C ASP A 41 -1.69 0.24 9.08
N VAL A 42 -1.38 -0.96 9.59
CA VAL A 42 -1.42 -1.24 11.04
C VAL A 42 -0.43 -0.36 11.78
N SER A 43 0.79 -0.24 11.28
CA SER A 43 1.83 0.59 11.88
C SER A 43 1.47 2.07 11.88
N SER A 44 0.96 2.58 10.75
CA SER A 44 0.51 3.96 10.61
C SER A 44 -0.61 4.27 11.59
N PHE A 45 -1.57 3.37 11.73
CA PHE A 45 -2.68 3.52 12.67
C PHE A 45 -2.21 3.50 14.13
N LEU A 46 -1.40 2.50 14.52
CA LEU A 46 -0.93 2.35 15.90
C LEU A 46 -0.08 3.54 16.34
N VAL A 47 0.93 3.90 15.54
CA VAL A 47 1.83 5.01 15.87
C VAL A 47 1.09 6.34 15.82
N GLY A 48 0.22 6.55 14.82
CA GLY A 48 -0.58 7.76 14.71
C GLY A 48 -1.56 7.95 15.87
N LYS A 49 -2.13 6.86 16.39
CA LYS A 49 -3.02 6.89 17.55
C LYS A 49 -2.28 7.12 18.86
N THR A 50 -1.10 6.56 19.03
CA THR A 50 -0.32 6.66 20.28
C THR A 50 0.40 7.99 20.39
N PHE A 51 1.07 8.44 19.34
CA PHE A 51 1.88 9.67 19.37
C PHE A 51 1.11 10.90 18.88
N GLY A 52 0.09 10.74 18.05
CA GLY A 52 -0.70 11.85 17.52
C GLY A 52 0.13 12.88 16.75
N GLY A 53 -0.17 14.17 16.93
CA GLY A 53 0.61 15.27 16.36
C GLY A 53 0.02 15.89 15.11
N MET A 54 0.88 16.49 14.26
CA MET A 54 0.47 17.22 13.07
C MET A 54 -0.28 16.32 12.10
N LYS A 55 -1.36 16.84 11.52
CA LYS A 55 -2.14 16.13 10.49
C LYS A 55 -1.40 16.12 9.16
N LEU A 56 -1.31 14.94 8.53
CA LEU A 56 -0.66 14.78 7.23
C LEU A 56 -1.46 15.46 6.10
N ALA A 57 -2.75 15.22 6.06
CA ALA A 57 -3.64 15.72 5.02
C ALA A 57 -5.01 16.12 5.60
N PRO A 58 -5.12 17.29 6.31
CA PRO A 58 -6.33 17.65 7.06
C PRO A 58 -7.61 17.69 6.25
N ARG A 59 -7.52 18.12 4.98
CA ARG A 59 -8.68 18.26 4.07
C ARG A 59 -9.14 16.94 3.45
N ILE A 60 -8.24 15.97 3.31
CA ILE A 60 -8.48 14.70 2.61
C ILE A 60 -8.79 13.61 3.65
N SER A 61 -7.90 13.42 4.61
CA SER A 61 -8.00 12.43 5.66
C SER A 61 -7.58 13.02 7.01
N PRO A 62 -8.52 13.57 7.80
CA PRO A 62 -8.22 14.23 9.07
C PRO A 62 -7.73 13.27 10.16
N GLY A 63 -7.87 11.97 9.97
CA GLY A 63 -7.34 10.94 10.87
C GLY A 63 -5.84 10.72 10.75
N LYS A 64 -5.24 10.94 9.58
CA LYS A 64 -3.82 10.67 9.33
C LYS A 64 -2.91 11.71 9.97
N THR A 65 -1.86 11.24 10.66
CA THR A 65 -0.85 12.07 11.31
C THR A 65 0.53 11.85 10.68
N LEU A 66 1.41 12.82 10.85
CA LEU A 66 2.81 12.73 10.39
C LEU A 66 3.56 11.63 11.14
N SER A 67 3.33 11.53 12.47
CA SER A 67 3.87 10.43 13.29
C SER A 67 3.41 9.06 12.78
N GLY A 68 2.12 8.93 12.43
CA GLY A 68 1.58 7.70 11.83
C GLY A 68 2.27 7.36 10.50
N SER A 69 2.43 8.35 9.61
CA SER A 69 3.13 8.15 8.35
C SER A 69 4.58 7.66 8.54
N LEU A 70 5.32 8.26 9.48
CA LEU A 70 6.67 7.81 9.83
C LEU A 70 6.66 6.39 10.42
N GLY A 71 5.71 6.08 11.31
CA GLY A 71 5.53 4.73 11.85
C GLY A 71 5.26 3.69 10.77
N GLY A 72 4.43 4.06 9.77
CA GLY A 72 4.14 3.24 8.60
C GLY A 72 5.30 3.05 7.63
N ILE A 73 6.42 3.73 7.81
CA ILE A 73 7.68 3.50 7.08
C ILE A 73 8.66 2.71 7.95
N ILE A 74 8.85 3.14 9.19
CA ILE A 74 9.89 2.62 10.08
C ILE A 74 9.60 1.17 10.50
N LEU A 75 8.36 0.85 10.87
CA LEU A 75 8.03 -0.49 11.35
C LEU A 75 8.06 -1.54 10.23
N PRO A 76 7.49 -1.33 9.01
CA PRO A 76 7.69 -2.26 7.91
C PRO A 76 9.16 -2.46 7.54
N LEU A 77 9.97 -1.39 7.57
CA LEU A 77 11.42 -1.48 7.37
C LEU A 77 12.07 -2.39 8.41
N PHE A 78 11.77 -2.19 9.68
CA PHE A 78 12.31 -3.01 10.77
C PHE A 78 11.92 -4.49 10.62
N PHE A 79 10.65 -4.77 10.35
CA PHE A 79 10.19 -6.14 10.09
C PHE A 79 10.85 -6.75 8.87
N SER A 80 11.01 -6.01 7.79
CA SER A 80 11.67 -6.50 6.57
C SER A 80 13.14 -6.87 6.84
N LEU A 81 13.86 -6.06 7.58
CA LEU A 81 15.25 -6.34 7.94
C LEU A 81 15.38 -7.61 8.81
N ILE A 82 14.42 -7.87 9.68
CA ILE A 82 14.41 -9.10 10.49
C ILE A 82 14.06 -10.32 9.63
N PHE A 83 12.97 -10.26 8.88
CA PHE A 83 12.47 -11.41 8.12
C PHE A 83 13.40 -11.82 6.98
N PHE A 84 14.05 -10.86 6.35
CA PHE A 84 14.92 -11.10 5.19
C PHE A 84 16.41 -11.00 5.50
N SER A 85 16.79 -10.97 6.78
CA SER A 85 18.21 -10.91 7.20
C SER A 85 19.08 -12.05 6.66
N ASN A 86 18.49 -13.23 6.45
CA ASN A 86 19.16 -14.42 5.95
C ASN A 86 19.05 -14.60 4.42
N SER A 87 18.45 -13.65 3.72
CA SER A 87 18.39 -13.68 2.26
C SER A 87 19.74 -13.28 1.64
N GLU A 88 20.02 -13.72 0.42
CA GLU A 88 21.22 -13.30 -0.34
C GLU A 88 21.17 -11.84 -0.78
N VAL A 89 20.08 -11.14 -0.48
CA VAL A 89 19.84 -9.76 -0.86
C VAL A 89 20.56 -8.80 0.08
N SER A 90 21.18 -7.76 -0.47
CA SER A 90 21.85 -6.76 0.36
C SER A 90 20.83 -6.01 1.26
N LEU A 91 21.21 -5.78 2.52
CA LEU A 91 20.39 -5.03 3.47
C LEU A 91 20.03 -3.63 2.96
N PHE A 92 20.87 -3.04 2.12
CA PHE A 92 20.59 -1.76 1.47
C PHE A 92 19.38 -1.85 0.54
N LEU A 93 19.32 -2.86 -0.33
CA LEU A 93 18.18 -3.06 -1.23
C LEU A 93 16.90 -3.37 -0.45
N ILE A 94 16.98 -4.19 0.63
CA ILE A 94 15.85 -4.44 1.53
C ILE A 94 15.33 -3.12 2.11
N SER A 95 16.20 -2.27 2.57
CA SER A 95 15.83 -0.99 3.17
C SER A 95 15.15 -0.05 2.16
N VAL A 96 15.76 0.12 0.99
CA VAL A 96 15.23 1.01 -0.05
C VAL A 96 13.85 0.56 -0.53
N SER A 97 13.69 -0.74 -0.82
CA SER A 97 12.40 -1.25 -1.30
C SER A 97 11.33 -1.22 -0.22
N SER A 98 11.66 -1.50 1.04
CA SER A 98 10.71 -1.38 2.14
C SER A 98 10.16 0.05 2.28
N VAL A 99 11.04 1.05 2.22
CA VAL A 99 10.63 2.46 2.25
C VAL A 99 9.77 2.80 1.05
N LEU A 100 10.16 2.40 -0.16
CA LEU A 100 9.39 2.66 -1.38
C LEU A 100 8.00 2.02 -1.33
N PHE A 101 7.89 0.75 -0.94
CA PHE A 101 6.61 0.05 -0.87
C PHE A 101 5.69 0.67 0.17
N SER A 102 6.21 1.00 1.35
CA SER A 102 5.43 1.68 2.41
C SER A 102 4.93 3.06 1.95
N LEU A 103 5.75 3.82 1.22
CA LEU A 103 5.32 5.10 0.64
C LEU A 103 4.22 4.91 -0.40
N VAL A 104 4.35 3.91 -1.28
CA VAL A 104 3.34 3.61 -2.31
C VAL A 104 2.00 3.24 -1.68
N VAL A 105 1.99 2.40 -0.62
CA VAL A 105 0.77 2.06 0.13
C VAL A 105 0.12 3.33 0.69
N GLN A 106 0.88 4.18 1.36
CA GLN A 106 0.36 5.42 1.95
C GLN A 106 -0.17 6.41 0.89
N ILE A 107 0.48 6.49 -0.27
CA ILE A 107 0.02 7.30 -1.40
C ILE A 107 -1.29 6.73 -1.96
N GLY A 108 -1.44 5.41 -2.06
CA GLY A 108 -2.66 4.74 -2.51
C GLY A 108 -3.87 5.11 -1.67
N ASP A 109 -3.73 4.99 -0.34
CA ASP A 109 -4.76 5.39 0.61
C ASP A 109 -5.08 6.92 0.52
N LEU A 110 -4.09 7.78 0.29
CA LEU A 110 -4.35 9.21 0.07
C LEU A 110 -5.07 9.50 -1.26
N ILE A 111 -4.72 8.80 -2.33
CA ILE A 111 -5.37 8.95 -3.65
C ILE A 111 -6.84 8.54 -3.53
N GLU A 112 -7.12 7.38 -2.95
CA GLU A 112 -8.50 6.89 -2.77
C GLU A 112 -9.30 7.83 -1.86
N SER A 113 -8.71 8.26 -0.74
CA SER A 113 -9.32 9.24 0.16
C SER A 113 -9.63 10.56 -0.57
N SER A 114 -8.71 11.06 -1.42
CA SER A 114 -8.92 12.28 -2.22
C SER A 114 -10.07 12.12 -3.20
N PHE A 115 -10.13 10.97 -3.88
CA PHE A 115 -11.20 10.68 -4.81
C PHE A 115 -12.57 10.62 -4.13
N LYS A 116 -12.66 10.00 -2.94
CA LYS A 116 -13.89 10.01 -2.13
C LYS A 116 -14.36 11.43 -1.77
N ARG A 117 -13.42 12.31 -1.36
CA ARG A 117 -13.77 13.72 -1.06
C ARG A 117 -14.24 14.46 -2.29
N TYR A 118 -13.60 14.22 -3.43
CA TYR A 118 -14.01 14.82 -4.70
C TYR A 118 -15.44 14.39 -5.10
N CYS A 119 -15.81 13.12 -4.86
CA CYS A 119 -17.15 12.60 -5.08
C CYS A 119 -18.14 12.95 -3.95
N PHE A 120 -17.77 13.78 -2.98
CA PHE A 120 -18.59 14.17 -1.81
C PHE A 120 -19.06 13.00 -0.95
N VAL A 121 -18.32 11.89 -0.94
CA VAL A 121 -18.59 10.73 -0.11
C VAL A 121 -17.46 10.52 0.90
N LYS A 122 -17.75 9.79 1.98
CA LYS A 122 -16.77 9.40 3.01
C LYS A 122 -16.33 7.96 2.86
N GLU A 123 -17.22 7.10 2.46
CA GLU A 123 -17.02 5.65 2.34
C GLU A 123 -17.39 5.22 0.91
N SER A 124 -16.70 4.22 0.38
CA SER A 124 -16.94 3.74 -0.98
C SER A 124 -18.27 2.98 -1.10
N SER A 125 -18.73 2.33 -0.02
CA SER A 125 -20.02 1.66 0.08
C SER A 125 -20.34 1.28 1.54
N ASN A 126 -21.55 0.76 1.80
CA ASN A 126 -21.96 0.24 3.10
C ASN A 126 -22.02 -1.30 3.11
N LEU A 127 -21.19 -1.97 2.28
CA LEU A 127 -21.22 -3.42 2.14
C LEU A 127 -20.75 -4.16 3.40
N ILE A 128 -19.81 -3.58 4.14
CA ILE A 128 -19.28 -4.18 5.37
C ILE A 128 -19.88 -3.42 6.56
N PRO A 129 -20.82 -4.01 7.33
CA PRO A 129 -21.43 -3.33 8.47
C PRO A 129 -20.39 -2.80 9.47
N GLY A 130 -20.42 -1.49 9.77
CA GLY A 130 -19.51 -0.82 10.68
C GLY A 130 -18.08 -0.58 10.17
N HIS A 131 -17.77 -0.97 8.91
CA HIS A 131 -16.40 -0.88 8.38
C HIS A 131 -16.32 -0.23 6.99
N GLY A 132 -17.41 0.28 6.43
CA GLY A 132 -17.43 0.95 5.12
C GLY A 132 -17.39 -0.02 3.93
N GLY A 133 -16.78 0.38 2.85
CA GLY A 133 -16.71 -0.43 1.62
C GLY A 133 -15.50 -1.36 1.56
N VAL A 134 -15.58 -2.34 0.69
CA VAL A 134 -14.47 -3.25 0.38
C VAL A 134 -13.28 -2.47 -0.18
N LEU A 135 -13.53 -1.50 -1.06
CA LEU A 135 -12.48 -0.68 -1.66
C LEU A 135 -11.67 0.09 -0.61
N ASP A 136 -12.34 0.58 0.45
CA ASP A 136 -11.71 1.29 1.58
C ASP A 136 -10.68 0.43 2.36
N ARG A 137 -10.58 -0.84 2.07
CA ARG A 137 -9.65 -1.81 2.68
C ARG A 137 -8.51 -2.23 1.75
N PHE A 138 -8.67 -1.98 0.48
CA PHE A 138 -7.71 -2.41 -0.54
C PHE A 138 -7.03 -1.24 -1.26
N ASP A 139 -7.23 -0.01 -0.80
CA ASP A 139 -6.72 1.21 -1.42
C ASP A 139 -5.19 1.20 -1.60
N GLY A 140 -4.44 0.99 -0.54
CA GLY A 140 -2.98 0.87 -0.57
C GLY A 140 -2.51 -0.38 -1.33
N PHE A 141 -3.22 -1.51 -1.15
CA PHE A 141 -2.95 -2.75 -1.86
C PHE A 141 -3.05 -2.61 -3.39
N LEU A 142 -4.09 -1.92 -3.88
CA LEU A 142 -4.31 -1.72 -5.32
C LEU A 142 -3.16 -0.94 -5.96
N LEU A 143 -2.73 0.16 -5.34
CA LEU A 143 -1.63 0.95 -5.87
C LEU A 143 -0.29 0.19 -5.78
N LEU A 144 -0.03 -0.50 -4.67
CA LEU A 144 1.18 -1.30 -4.51
C LEU A 144 1.25 -2.43 -5.54
N THR A 145 0.15 -3.11 -5.81
CA THR A 145 0.06 -4.14 -6.87
C THR A 145 0.46 -3.58 -8.23
N SER A 146 -0.10 -2.42 -8.58
CA SER A 146 0.23 -1.76 -9.85
C SER A 146 1.70 -1.39 -9.91
N PHE A 147 2.24 -0.86 -8.83
CA PHE A 147 3.65 -0.49 -8.73
C PHE A 147 4.58 -1.69 -8.87
N VAL A 148 4.32 -2.78 -8.16
CA VAL A 148 5.11 -4.03 -8.24
C VAL A 148 5.11 -4.59 -9.66
N TYR A 149 3.95 -4.62 -10.33
CA TYR A 149 3.86 -5.11 -11.71
C TYR A 149 4.63 -4.21 -12.69
N ILE A 150 4.55 -2.90 -12.55
CA ILE A 150 5.31 -1.95 -13.37
C ILE A 150 6.82 -2.18 -13.19
N LEU A 151 7.27 -2.32 -11.95
CA LEU A 151 8.69 -2.60 -11.69
C LEU A 151 9.15 -3.91 -12.30
N LYS A 152 8.31 -4.93 -12.28
CA LYS A 152 8.57 -6.21 -12.95
C LYS A 152 8.74 -6.04 -14.47
N ILE A 153 7.90 -5.23 -15.14
CA ILE A 153 8.02 -4.94 -16.58
C ILE A 153 9.38 -4.31 -16.91
N PHE A 154 9.86 -3.43 -16.06
CA PHE A 154 11.17 -2.78 -16.24
C PHE A 154 12.36 -3.67 -15.84
N ASN A 155 12.13 -4.97 -15.59
CA ASN A 155 13.17 -5.90 -15.14
C ASN A 155 13.94 -5.42 -13.90
N PHE A 156 13.30 -4.60 -13.08
CA PHE A 156 13.78 -4.36 -11.72
C PHE A 156 13.59 -5.68 -10.98
N ASN A 157 14.61 -6.53 -11.09
CA ASN A 157 14.69 -7.76 -10.33
C ASN A 157 14.72 -7.38 -8.86
N PHE A 158 13.55 -7.42 -8.23
CA PHE A 158 13.47 -7.48 -6.78
C PHE A 158 14.03 -8.85 -6.40
N TYR A 159 15.32 -8.90 -6.10
CA TYR A 159 15.99 -10.09 -5.61
C TYR A 159 15.37 -10.65 -4.32
N PHE A 160 14.35 -9.98 -3.78
CA PHE A 160 13.50 -10.51 -2.70
C PHE A 160 12.50 -11.56 -3.15
N ILE A 161 12.28 -11.67 -4.44
CA ILE A 161 11.13 -12.38 -5.00
C ILE A 161 11.60 -13.63 -5.76
N ILE A 162 12.89 -13.90 -5.83
CA ILE A 162 13.45 -15.11 -6.44
C ILE A 162 13.92 -16.08 -5.39
#